data_cc126bd4cbde1e1a06252641d360c4fe
#
_entry.id   cc126bd4cbde1e1a06252641d360c4fe
#
_cell.length_a   1.000
_cell.length_b   1.000
_cell.length_c   1.000
_cell.angle_alpha   90.00
_cell.angle_beta   90.00
_cell.angle_gamma   90.00
#
_symmetry.space_group_name_H-M   'P 1'
#
loop_
_entity.id
_entity.type
_entity.pdbx_description
1 polymer ?
#
loop_
_entity_poly.entity_id
_entity_poly.type
_entity_poly.pdbx_seq_one_letter_code
_entity_poly.pdbx_strand_id
1 'polypeptide(L)'
;MLGLFKKKMAPDGPVDFTTEMQIEASPLKVYSHLDWSSEDHTYRALGEHVETIDSARGFYRMHVAAMPGHQFDFAVTEAEPGERYGYVSETRPIIGRLIDMQSRYELVALDDGTSCLVKSHGTARFVDGLTQHQLDEEMSRMSLACHNSLAKLKIHAEYGIEAVRNATMASVQRVRVES
;
A
#
# COMPACT_ATOMS: atom_id res chain seq x y z
N MET A 1 -37.92 -1.73 -29.11
CA MET A 1 -37.43 -2.69 -28.08
C MET A 1 -36.10 -2.19 -27.56
N LEU A 2 -36.09 -1.54 -26.39
CA LEU A 2 -34.87 -1.21 -25.71
C LEU A 2 -34.33 -2.50 -25.05
N GLY A 3 -33.26 -3.05 -25.62
CA GLY A 3 -32.56 -4.17 -25.00
C GLY A 3 -31.97 -3.71 -23.64
N LEU A 4 -32.54 -4.23 -22.55
CA LEU A 4 -31.94 -4.13 -21.24
C LEU A 4 -30.56 -4.84 -21.30
N PHE A 5 -29.50 -4.08 -21.47
CA PHE A 5 -28.15 -4.60 -21.24
C PHE A 5 -28.08 -5.04 -19.79
N LYS A 6 -28.18 -6.34 -19.51
CA LYS A 6 -27.91 -6.89 -18.17
C LYS A 6 -26.50 -6.52 -17.81
N LYS A 7 -26.32 -5.70 -16.78
CA LYS A 7 -24.98 -5.42 -16.24
C LYS A 7 -24.36 -6.75 -15.78
N LYS A 8 -23.18 -7.05 -16.28
CA LYS A 8 -22.42 -8.24 -15.85
C LYS A 8 -21.99 -8.01 -14.39
N MET A 9 -22.43 -8.89 -13.49
CA MET A 9 -22.02 -8.86 -12.09
C MET A 9 -20.60 -9.43 -11.96
N ALA A 10 -19.83 -8.85 -11.05
CA ALA A 10 -18.55 -9.42 -10.65
C ALA A 10 -18.77 -10.67 -9.79
N PRO A 11 -17.80 -11.60 -9.74
CA PRO A 11 -17.82 -12.64 -8.71
C PRO A 11 -17.71 -12.01 -7.33
N ASP A 12 -18.45 -12.57 -6.37
CA ASP A 12 -18.29 -12.20 -4.95
C ASP A 12 -17.01 -12.84 -4.38
N GLY A 13 -16.44 -12.18 -3.36
CA GLY A 13 -15.30 -12.70 -2.64
C GLY A 13 -14.04 -11.81 -2.77
N PRO A 14 -12.94 -12.22 -2.11
CA PRO A 14 -11.69 -11.49 -2.16
C PRO A 14 -11.03 -11.60 -3.54
N VAL A 15 -10.25 -10.57 -3.88
CA VAL A 15 -9.47 -10.52 -5.12
C VAL A 15 -7.98 -10.45 -4.78
N ASP A 16 -7.23 -11.40 -5.31
CA ASP A 16 -5.79 -11.48 -5.13
C ASP A 16 -5.03 -10.77 -6.26
N PHE A 17 -3.92 -10.14 -5.91
CA PHE A 17 -2.99 -9.56 -6.86
C PHE A 17 -1.57 -9.61 -6.34
N THR A 18 -0.61 -9.57 -7.25
CA THR A 18 0.81 -9.59 -6.94
C THR A 18 1.54 -8.50 -7.71
N THR A 19 2.59 -7.97 -7.10
CA THR A 19 3.53 -7.09 -7.79
C THR A 19 4.93 -7.31 -7.24
N GLU A 20 5.95 -7.04 -8.05
CA GLU A 20 7.35 -7.21 -7.67
C GLU A 20 8.13 -5.94 -7.98
N MET A 21 9.14 -5.66 -7.15
CA MET A 21 10.04 -4.52 -7.35
C MET A 21 11.43 -4.83 -6.82
N GLN A 22 12.45 -4.68 -7.65
CA GLN A 22 13.83 -4.72 -7.21
C GLN A 22 14.23 -3.38 -6.60
N ILE A 23 14.89 -3.45 -5.44
CA ILE A 23 15.37 -2.30 -4.66
C ILE A 23 16.86 -2.48 -4.39
N GLU A 24 17.66 -1.47 -4.70
CA GLU A 24 19.10 -1.44 -4.48
C GLU A 24 19.41 -1.06 -3.01
N ALA A 25 18.93 -1.91 -2.10
CA ALA A 25 19.17 -1.81 -0.67
C ALA A 25 19.00 -3.20 -0.03
N SER A 26 19.67 -3.43 1.10
CA SER A 26 19.58 -4.70 1.81
C SER A 26 18.16 -5.01 2.29
N PRO A 27 17.77 -6.30 2.40
CA PRO A 27 16.45 -6.69 2.90
C PRO A 27 16.12 -6.09 4.27
N LEU A 28 17.07 -6.02 5.19
CA LEU A 28 16.87 -5.41 6.51
C LEU A 28 16.56 -3.90 6.42
N LYS A 29 17.22 -3.17 5.50
CA LYS A 29 16.94 -1.76 5.28
C LYS A 29 15.54 -1.58 4.69
N VAL A 30 15.17 -2.39 3.69
CA VAL A 30 13.82 -2.36 3.12
C VAL A 30 12.76 -2.70 4.17
N TYR A 31 13.04 -3.70 5.01
CA TYR A 31 12.17 -4.09 6.12
C TYR A 31 11.90 -2.92 7.08
N SER A 32 12.94 -2.18 7.50
CA SER A 32 12.77 -1.06 8.44
C SER A 32 11.85 0.05 7.88
N HIS A 33 11.77 0.18 6.56
CA HIS A 33 10.87 1.13 5.90
C HIS A 33 9.44 0.60 5.70
N LEU A 34 9.21 -0.71 5.87
CA LEU A 34 7.89 -1.37 5.85
C LEU A 34 7.29 -1.52 7.24
N ASP A 35 8.13 -1.68 8.28
CA ASP A 35 7.70 -1.98 9.63
C ASP A 35 7.06 -0.76 10.30
N TRP A 36 5.76 -0.84 10.59
CA TRP A 36 4.99 0.22 11.27
C TRP A 36 5.53 0.60 12.64
N SER A 37 6.31 -0.28 13.29
CA SER A 37 6.97 0.01 14.57
C SER A 37 8.23 0.86 14.43
N SER A 38 8.82 0.86 13.23
CA SER A 38 10.07 1.57 12.94
C SER A 38 9.86 3.08 12.81
N GLU A 39 10.74 3.86 13.40
CA GLU A 39 10.80 5.32 13.16
C GLU A 39 11.17 5.63 11.72
N ASP A 40 11.89 4.71 11.03
CA ASP A 40 12.26 4.82 9.61
C ASP A 40 11.15 4.36 8.66
N HIS A 41 9.96 3.97 9.17
CA HIS A 41 8.83 3.62 8.31
C HIS A 41 8.52 4.75 7.32
N THR A 42 8.37 4.43 6.03
CA THR A 42 8.28 5.43 4.95
C THR A 42 7.26 6.53 5.22
N TYR A 43 6.07 6.22 5.72
CA TYR A 43 5.04 7.23 5.98
C TYR A 43 5.34 8.07 7.22
N ARG A 44 5.95 7.49 8.27
CA ARG A 44 6.44 8.26 9.43
C ARG A 44 7.53 9.25 9.01
N ALA A 45 8.50 8.79 8.24
CA ALA A 45 9.58 9.61 7.72
C ALA A 45 9.08 10.73 6.78
N LEU A 46 7.97 10.51 6.07
CA LEU A 46 7.29 11.56 5.29
C LEU A 46 6.58 12.61 6.15
N GLY A 47 6.36 12.34 7.43
CA GLY A 47 5.69 13.23 8.38
C GLY A 47 4.20 12.96 8.52
N GLU A 48 3.69 11.83 8.03
CA GLU A 48 2.32 11.40 8.32
C GLU A 48 2.18 11.04 9.79
N HIS A 49 1.05 11.37 10.37
CA HIS A 49 0.79 11.07 11.78
C HIS A 49 0.42 9.60 11.96
N VAL A 50 1.35 8.82 12.52
CA VAL A 50 1.17 7.39 12.81
C VAL A 50 1.17 7.15 14.32
N GLU A 51 0.03 6.74 14.86
CA GLU A 51 -0.15 6.37 16.26
C GLU A 51 0.09 4.87 16.47
N THR A 52 0.77 4.53 17.56
CA THR A 52 0.82 3.15 18.05
C THR A 52 -0.35 2.93 19.00
N ILE A 53 -1.37 2.19 18.56
CA ILE A 53 -2.58 1.91 19.35
C ILE A 53 -2.32 0.78 20.36
N ASP A 54 -1.68 -0.29 19.90
CA ASP A 54 -1.29 -1.44 20.73
C ASP A 54 -0.02 -2.08 20.16
N SER A 55 1.12 -1.80 20.77
CA SER A 55 2.42 -2.32 20.30
C SER A 55 2.54 -3.84 20.46
N ALA A 56 1.93 -4.41 21.50
CA ALA A 56 1.98 -5.86 21.74
C ALA A 56 1.19 -6.67 20.71
N ARG A 57 0.15 -6.05 20.14
CA ARG A 57 -0.68 -6.63 19.07
C ARG A 57 -0.28 -6.14 17.67
N GLY A 58 0.73 -5.27 17.54
CA GLY A 58 1.11 -4.68 16.26
C GLY A 58 -0.01 -3.85 15.63
N PHE A 59 -0.75 -3.08 16.43
CA PHE A 59 -1.86 -2.29 15.93
C PHE A 59 -1.51 -0.80 15.87
N TYR A 60 -1.62 -0.24 14.65
CA TYR A 60 -1.24 1.13 14.32
C TYR A 60 -2.37 1.86 13.62
N ARG A 61 -2.39 3.19 13.73
CA ARG A 61 -3.33 4.08 13.03
C ARG A 61 -2.59 5.21 12.36
N MET A 62 -2.91 5.48 11.11
CA MET A 62 -2.34 6.59 10.35
C MET A 62 -3.44 7.59 9.96
N HIS A 63 -3.10 8.86 10.07
CA HIS A 63 -3.86 9.98 9.55
C HIS A 63 -3.06 10.63 8.44
N VAL A 64 -3.64 10.70 7.24
CA VAL A 64 -3.00 11.27 6.05
C VAL A 64 -3.48 12.72 5.88
N ALA A 65 -2.55 13.66 5.85
CA ALA A 65 -2.88 15.10 5.75
C ALA A 65 -3.70 15.44 4.49
N ALA A 66 -3.47 14.73 3.38
CA ALA A 66 -4.21 14.91 2.12
C ALA A 66 -5.65 14.36 2.17
N MET A 67 -6.01 13.59 3.20
CA MET A 67 -7.31 12.94 3.34
C MET A 67 -7.91 13.21 4.73
N PRO A 68 -8.20 14.46 5.06
CA PRO A 68 -8.75 14.82 6.36
C PRO A 68 -10.09 14.11 6.59
N GLY A 69 -10.27 13.56 7.80
CA GLY A 69 -11.47 12.81 8.16
C GLY A 69 -11.41 11.31 7.84
N HIS A 70 -10.34 10.82 7.22
CA HIS A 70 -10.08 9.40 7.06
C HIS A 70 -8.97 8.95 8.01
N GLN A 71 -9.16 7.76 8.59
CA GLN A 71 -8.14 7.06 9.35
C GLN A 71 -7.86 5.72 8.70
N PHE A 72 -6.60 5.30 8.74
CA PHE A 72 -6.13 4.02 8.23
C PHE A 72 -5.65 3.19 9.41
N ASP A 73 -6.32 2.10 9.68
CA ASP A 73 -5.97 1.15 10.74
C ASP A 73 -5.16 -0.01 10.13
N PHE A 74 -4.07 -0.40 10.81
CA PHE A 74 -3.18 -1.48 10.38
C PHE A 74 -3.00 -2.47 11.53
N ALA A 75 -3.28 -3.75 11.26
CA ALA A 75 -3.01 -4.85 12.18
C ALA A 75 -1.92 -5.73 11.58
N VAL A 76 -0.74 -5.76 12.19
CA VAL A 76 0.39 -6.58 11.73
C VAL A 76 0.05 -8.06 11.94
N THR A 77 0.23 -8.85 10.90
CA THR A 77 -0.05 -10.30 10.90
C THR A 77 1.21 -11.14 10.81
N GLU A 78 2.31 -10.57 10.31
CA GLU A 78 3.60 -11.25 10.15
C GLU A 78 4.71 -10.20 10.26
N ALA A 79 5.79 -10.51 11.01
CA ALA A 79 6.94 -9.63 11.19
C ALA A 79 8.21 -10.46 11.40
N GLU A 80 8.91 -10.77 10.30
CA GLU A 80 10.18 -11.49 10.27
C GLU A 80 11.24 -10.56 9.67
N PRO A 81 12.11 -9.96 10.48
CA PRO A 81 13.04 -8.91 10.04
C PRO A 81 13.92 -9.35 8.87
N GLY A 82 13.88 -8.59 7.78
CA GLY A 82 14.64 -8.84 6.57
C GLY A 82 14.10 -9.98 5.68
N GLU A 83 13.00 -10.62 6.05
CA GLU A 83 12.43 -11.73 5.30
C GLU A 83 10.98 -11.49 4.89
N ARG A 84 10.10 -11.21 5.86
CA ARG A 84 8.66 -11.07 5.61
C ARG A 84 8.02 -10.00 6.50
N TYR A 85 7.05 -9.31 5.91
CA TYR A 85 6.19 -8.38 6.64
C TYR A 85 4.77 -8.45 6.12
N GLY A 86 3.78 -8.49 7.00
CA GLY A 86 2.39 -8.53 6.60
C GLY A 86 1.47 -7.80 7.56
N TYR A 87 0.39 -7.25 7.01
CA TYR A 87 -0.65 -6.58 7.79
C TYR A 87 -2.00 -6.62 7.07
N VAL A 88 -3.07 -6.44 7.84
CA VAL A 88 -4.40 -6.10 7.33
C VAL A 88 -4.62 -4.60 7.53
N SER A 89 -5.13 -3.94 6.52
CA SER A 89 -5.49 -2.52 6.56
C SER A 89 -6.98 -2.30 6.34
N GLU A 90 -7.55 -1.36 7.11
CA GLU A 90 -8.92 -0.86 6.96
C GLU A 90 -8.90 0.66 6.90
N THR A 91 -9.84 1.24 6.16
CA THR A 91 -10.00 2.70 6.11
C THR A 91 -11.38 3.11 6.63
N ARG A 92 -11.42 4.13 7.49
CA ARG A 92 -12.66 4.64 8.09
C ARG A 92 -12.80 6.14 7.92
N PRO A 93 -13.90 6.63 7.29
CA PRO A 93 -14.88 5.84 6.53
C PRO A 93 -14.23 5.13 5.35
N ILE A 94 -14.87 4.09 4.80
CA ILE A 94 -14.33 3.35 3.65
C ILE A 94 -14.13 4.29 2.46
N ILE A 95 -13.08 4.02 1.68
CA ILE A 95 -12.77 4.74 0.45
C ILE A 95 -13.21 3.89 -0.75
N GLY A 96 -14.04 4.49 -1.61
CA GLY A 96 -14.61 3.73 -2.72
C GLY A 96 -15.47 2.57 -2.23
N ARG A 97 -15.10 1.34 -2.61
CA ARG A 97 -15.83 0.11 -2.29
C ARG A 97 -14.95 -0.93 -1.56
N LEU A 98 -13.73 -0.54 -1.19
CA LEU A 98 -12.77 -1.40 -0.47
C LEU A 98 -13.14 -1.47 1.02
N ILE A 99 -13.36 -2.68 1.54
CA ILE A 99 -13.63 -2.93 2.96
C ILE A 99 -12.31 -3.04 3.71
N ASP A 100 -11.45 -3.96 3.30
CA ASP A 100 -10.13 -4.19 3.85
C ASP A 100 -9.16 -4.75 2.79
N MET A 101 -7.88 -4.71 3.12
CA MET A 101 -6.82 -5.28 2.31
C MET A 101 -5.79 -5.96 3.19
N GLN A 102 -5.53 -7.22 2.93
CA GLN A 102 -4.37 -7.92 3.46
C GLN A 102 -3.19 -7.69 2.53
N SER A 103 -2.08 -7.24 3.08
CA SER A 103 -0.81 -7.07 2.37
C SER A 103 0.25 -7.96 2.99
N ARG A 104 1.02 -8.65 2.16
CA ARG A 104 2.17 -9.46 2.55
C ARG A 104 3.34 -9.17 1.64
N TYR A 105 4.50 -8.94 2.24
CA TYR A 105 5.76 -8.69 1.56
C TYR A 105 6.74 -9.81 1.87
N GLU A 106 7.36 -10.36 0.83
CA GLU A 106 8.49 -11.25 0.89
C GLU A 106 9.73 -10.51 0.38
N LEU A 107 10.80 -10.54 1.14
CA LEU A 107 12.05 -9.84 0.86
C LEU A 107 13.11 -10.88 0.49
N VAL A 108 13.42 -10.97 -0.79
CA VAL A 108 14.40 -11.92 -1.31
C VAL A 108 15.72 -11.21 -1.53
N ALA A 109 16.75 -11.61 -0.78
CA ALA A 109 18.09 -11.04 -0.96
C ALA A 109 18.65 -11.36 -2.35
N LEU A 110 19.24 -10.36 -2.98
CA LEU A 110 19.98 -10.43 -4.23
C LEU A 110 21.41 -9.89 -3.99
N ASP A 111 22.33 -10.20 -4.92
CA ASP A 111 23.68 -9.65 -4.96
C ASP A 111 24.40 -9.68 -3.60
N ASP A 112 24.48 -10.87 -2.99
CA ASP A 112 25.06 -11.09 -1.66
C ASP A 112 24.43 -10.23 -0.53
N GLY A 113 23.14 -9.86 -0.69
CA GLY A 113 22.37 -9.11 0.28
C GLY A 113 22.50 -7.59 0.17
N THR A 114 23.10 -7.06 -0.89
CA THR A 114 23.20 -5.62 -1.13
C THR A 114 21.98 -5.05 -1.83
N SER A 115 21.19 -5.91 -2.50
CA SER A 115 19.90 -5.57 -3.08
C SER A 115 18.80 -6.57 -2.70
N CYS A 116 17.56 -6.23 -2.97
CA CYS A 116 16.38 -6.98 -2.53
C CYS A 116 15.32 -7.01 -3.64
N LEU A 117 14.77 -8.19 -3.94
CA LEU A 117 13.51 -8.31 -4.66
C LEU A 117 12.36 -8.33 -3.66
N VAL A 118 11.55 -7.29 -3.69
CA VAL A 118 10.31 -7.20 -2.89
C VAL A 118 9.17 -7.80 -3.71
N LYS A 119 8.59 -8.89 -3.20
CA LYS A 119 7.36 -9.48 -3.73
C LYS A 119 6.21 -9.08 -2.83
N SER A 120 5.24 -8.37 -3.38
CA SER A 120 4.04 -7.94 -2.67
C SER A 120 2.85 -8.77 -3.12
N HIS A 121 2.18 -9.39 -2.16
CA HIS A 121 0.93 -10.11 -2.35
C HIS A 121 -0.18 -9.36 -1.63
N GLY A 122 -1.24 -9.03 -2.35
CA GLY A 122 -2.41 -8.36 -1.79
C GLY A 122 -3.66 -9.20 -1.98
N THR A 123 -4.52 -9.22 -0.95
CA THR A 123 -5.87 -9.77 -1.01
C THR A 123 -6.83 -8.67 -0.59
N ALA A 124 -7.63 -8.18 -1.53
CA ALA A 124 -8.58 -7.09 -1.31
C ALA A 124 -10.00 -7.62 -1.19
N ARG A 125 -10.75 -7.12 -0.20
CA ARG A 125 -12.16 -7.42 -0.03
C ARG A 125 -12.99 -6.17 -0.28
N PHE A 126 -13.92 -6.27 -1.22
CA PHE A 126 -14.83 -5.21 -1.59
C PHE A 126 -16.25 -5.46 -1.08
N VAL A 127 -17.10 -4.44 -1.11
CA VAL A 127 -18.53 -4.59 -0.83
C VAL A 127 -19.17 -5.54 -1.85
N ASP A 128 -20.17 -6.29 -1.41
CA ASP A 128 -20.88 -7.25 -2.29
C ASP A 128 -21.71 -6.56 -3.37
N GLY A 129 -22.06 -7.34 -4.41
CA GLY A 129 -22.96 -6.91 -5.46
C GLY A 129 -22.38 -5.91 -6.46
N LEU A 130 -21.07 -5.90 -6.65
CA LEU A 130 -20.43 -5.07 -7.68
C LEU A 130 -20.71 -5.58 -9.08
N THR A 131 -20.85 -4.65 -10.03
CA THR A 131 -20.72 -5.00 -11.44
C THR A 131 -19.24 -5.23 -11.79
N GLN A 132 -18.99 -5.97 -12.87
CA GLN A 132 -17.62 -6.20 -13.36
C GLN A 132 -16.88 -4.87 -13.60
N HIS A 133 -17.53 -3.89 -14.21
CA HIS A 133 -16.95 -2.57 -14.44
C HIS A 133 -16.54 -1.86 -13.13
N GLN A 134 -17.39 -1.94 -12.08
CA GLN A 134 -17.07 -1.36 -10.78
C GLN A 134 -15.88 -2.04 -10.12
N LEU A 135 -15.81 -3.37 -10.21
CA LEU A 135 -14.66 -4.11 -9.71
C LEU A 135 -13.38 -3.73 -10.46
N ASP A 136 -13.43 -3.64 -11.79
CA ASP A 136 -12.28 -3.26 -12.62
C ASP A 136 -11.77 -1.84 -12.28
N GLU A 137 -12.69 -0.90 -12.01
CA GLU A 137 -12.33 0.45 -11.54
C GLU A 137 -11.63 0.43 -10.18
N GLU A 138 -12.15 -0.35 -9.20
CA GLU A 138 -11.52 -0.46 -7.87
C GLU A 138 -10.14 -1.14 -7.96
N MET A 139 -10.03 -2.21 -8.76
CA MET A 139 -8.76 -2.90 -8.98
C MET A 139 -7.72 -1.98 -9.62
N SER A 140 -8.12 -1.15 -10.58
CA SER A 140 -7.21 -0.20 -11.22
C SER A 140 -6.69 0.85 -10.22
N ARG A 141 -7.58 1.41 -9.39
CA ARG A 141 -7.20 2.37 -8.33
C ARG A 141 -6.27 1.75 -7.29
N MET A 142 -6.60 0.54 -6.84
CA MET A 142 -5.81 -0.18 -5.86
C MET A 142 -4.43 -0.57 -6.39
N SER A 143 -4.36 -1.08 -7.62
CA SER A 143 -3.09 -1.41 -8.28
C SER A 143 -2.17 -0.19 -8.37
N LEU A 144 -2.71 0.97 -8.75
CA LEU A 144 -1.96 2.22 -8.78
C LEU A 144 -1.48 2.64 -7.38
N ALA A 145 -2.33 2.52 -6.36
CA ALA A 145 -1.97 2.85 -4.98
C ALA A 145 -0.84 1.94 -4.45
N CYS A 146 -0.93 0.63 -4.70
CA CYS A 146 0.10 -0.34 -4.31
C CYS A 146 1.43 -0.08 -5.05
N HIS A 147 1.37 0.17 -6.36
CA HIS A 147 2.56 0.52 -7.14
C HIS A 147 3.23 1.80 -6.60
N ASN A 148 2.45 2.84 -6.32
CA ASN A 148 2.96 4.09 -5.76
C ASN A 148 3.58 3.90 -4.37
N SER A 149 3.01 3.03 -3.53
CA SER A 149 3.58 2.69 -2.23
C SER A 149 4.94 1.98 -2.38
N LEU A 150 5.04 1.01 -3.28
CA LEU A 150 6.32 0.32 -3.55
C LEU A 150 7.36 1.27 -4.19
N ALA A 151 6.94 2.17 -5.07
CA ALA A 151 7.82 3.17 -5.64
C ALA A 151 8.38 4.12 -4.56
N LYS A 152 7.54 4.57 -3.62
CA LYS A 152 8.00 5.37 -2.47
C LYS A 152 8.98 4.60 -1.59
N LEU A 153 8.68 3.32 -1.30
CA LEU A 153 9.57 2.43 -0.56
C LEU A 153 10.94 2.31 -1.24
N LYS A 154 10.95 2.07 -2.56
CA LYS A 154 12.16 1.99 -3.37
C LYS A 154 12.97 3.28 -3.30
N ILE A 155 12.34 4.42 -3.60
CA ILE A 155 13.02 5.72 -3.57
C ILE A 155 13.55 6.02 -2.16
N HIS A 156 12.80 5.71 -1.11
CA HIS A 156 13.24 5.90 0.27
C HIS A 156 14.47 5.04 0.59
N ALA A 157 14.41 3.76 0.26
CA ALA A 157 15.51 2.83 0.55
C ALA A 157 16.80 3.14 -0.23
N GLU A 158 16.68 3.60 -1.47
CA GLU A 158 17.84 3.86 -2.34
C GLU A 158 18.42 5.27 -2.17
N TYR A 159 17.54 6.29 -2.03
CA TYR A 159 17.93 7.70 -2.12
C TYR A 159 17.54 8.53 -0.90
N GLY A 160 16.84 7.93 0.08
CA GLY A 160 16.39 8.60 1.29
C GLY A 160 15.07 9.35 1.14
N ILE A 161 14.55 9.84 2.28
CA ILE A 161 13.20 10.39 2.36
C ILE A 161 13.02 11.71 1.60
N GLU A 162 14.07 12.53 1.49
CA GLU A 162 13.99 13.79 0.74
C GLU A 162 13.75 13.55 -0.75
N ALA A 163 14.28 12.45 -1.31
CA ALA A 163 14.01 12.07 -2.69
C ALA A 163 12.52 11.70 -2.90
N VAL A 164 11.88 11.06 -1.91
CA VAL A 164 10.44 10.76 -1.95
C VAL A 164 9.62 12.05 -1.93
N ARG A 165 9.96 13.01 -1.05
CA ARG A 165 9.30 14.32 -0.98
C ARG A 165 9.37 15.07 -2.30
N ASN A 166 10.54 15.13 -2.90
CA ASN A 166 10.76 15.80 -4.18
C ASN A 166 9.99 15.14 -5.33
N ALA A 167 9.97 13.81 -5.41
CA ALA A 167 9.21 13.07 -6.41
C ALA A 167 7.69 13.29 -6.28
N THR A 168 7.18 13.35 -5.04
CA THR A 168 5.77 13.61 -4.76
C THR A 168 5.38 15.04 -5.15
N MET A 169 6.21 16.05 -4.84
CA MET A 169 5.94 17.43 -5.21
C MET A 169 5.96 17.63 -6.72
N ALA A 170 6.89 17.02 -7.44
CA ALA A 170 6.97 17.10 -8.91
C ALA A 170 5.72 16.52 -9.58
N SER A 171 5.15 15.43 -9.05
CA SER A 171 3.91 14.84 -9.57
C SER A 171 2.70 15.75 -9.36
N VAL A 172 2.58 16.39 -8.19
CA VAL A 172 1.49 17.34 -7.88
C VAL A 172 1.55 18.59 -8.77
N GLN A 173 2.76 19.09 -9.07
CA GLN A 173 2.92 20.25 -9.95
C GLN A 173 2.51 19.94 -11.41
N ARG A 174 2.82 18.74 -11.93
CA ARG A 174 2.40 18.34 -13.28
C ARG A 174 0.88 18.31 -13.43
N VAL A 175 0.16 17.74 -12.46
CA VAL A 175 -1.32 17.69 -12.50
C VAL A 175 -1.94 19.08 -12.50
N ARG A 176 -1.32 20.09 -11.84
CA ARG A 176 -1.82 21.49 -11.84
C ARG A 176 -1.58 22.24 -13.14
N VAL A 177 -0.63 21.83 -13.95
CA VAL A 177 -0.33 22.47 -15.25
C VAL A 177 -1.21 21.93 -16.37
N GLU A 178 -1.73 20.71 -16.22
CA GLU A 178 -2.59 20.04 -17.21
C GLU A 178 -4.10 20.23 -16.95
N SER A 179 -4.47 20.90 -15.87
CA SER A 179 -5.86 21.25 -15.48
C SER A 179 -6.18 22.72 -15.73
#